data_64b0c59d9e04f47d1925dd8940d46669
#
_entry.id   64b0c59d9e04f47d1925dd8940d46669
#
_cell.length_a   1.000
_cell.length_b   1.000
_cell.length_c   1.000
_cell.angle_alpha   90.00
_cell.angle_beta   90.00
_cell.angle_gamma   90.00
#
_symmetry.space_group_name_H-M   'P 1'
#
loop_
_entity.id
_entity.type
_entity.pdbx_description
1 polymer ?
#
loop_
_entity_poly.entity_id
_entity_poly.type
_entity_poly.pdbx_seq_one_letter_code
_entity_poly.pdbx_strand_id
1 'polypeptide(L)'
;MAYYMIAGAAILLLCIGFSKLLYRFGVPSLLIFIVLGMLAGSDGIGGIYFDDYALAQTLSSVALTFIMFFGEFSTDWKAAKPVAAPAILLSSVGTTLTALLTGLFCRFVLQFPLLESLLLGSIVASTDAASVFSILRSRKLNLKGGMASLLEIESGSNDPFAFMLTIILLTMMSGKGDNHFALLLFQQLGFGLLIGGLLGVGAVYFLRHVRFEVEAFYSLFVTAVAILCYALCDVIGGNSFLCVYIAGILLGNSKIPYKRSLVHFFDGISWLMQILLFFALGLLSFPSRLPAVAWQSIFISLFMIFVARPAAVFAILSWFKIPVRQQILVSWVGIRGAASIVFAIYAVTDCAMLQTDVFHIVFFLVLFSVLVQGTLMPTVAKKLDLVEKETSILRTFNDYQEKNDMELSEMRLTQEHPWCGCALSDIDLPESVLVVLIQRNKKSLVPRGSTSLKAGDILVLSGADQETLRAILPAESSTIK
;
A
#
# COMPACT_ATOMS: atom_id res chain seq x y z
N MET A 1 -6.28 -28.53 -15.41
CA MET A 1 -6.52 -27.91 -14.10
C MET A 1 -5.34 -28.13 -13.14
N ALA A 2 -4.93 -29.36 -12.82
CA ALA A 2 -3.83 -29.64 -11.88
C ALA A 2 -2.50 -28.93 -12.22
N TYR A 3 -2.10 -28.93 -13.50
CA TYR A 3 -0.87 -28.25 -13.93
C TYR A 3 -0.90 -26.73 -13.69
N TYR A 4 -2.04 -26.06 -13.88
CA TYR A 4 -2.19 -24.62 -13.58
C TYR A 4 -2.11 -24.33 -12.08
N MET A 5 -2.67 -25.23 -11.25
CA MET A 5 -2.56 -25.12 -9.79
C MET A 5 -1.11 -25.31 -9.32
N ILE A 6 -0.40 -26.29 -9.88
CA ILE A 6 1.02 -26.53 -9.58
C ILE A 6 1.85 -25.32 -10.01
N ALA A 7 1.62 -24.81 -11.22
CA ALA A 7 2.32 -23.63 -11.72
C ALA A 7 2.06 -22.38 -10.82
N GLY A 8 0.81 -22.12 -10.46
CA GLY A 8 0.47 -21.02 -9.56
C GLY A 8 1.12 -21.14 -8.19
N ALA A 9 1.10 -22.34 -7.58
CA ALA A 9 1.75 -22.59 -6.31
C ALA A 9 3.28 -22.42 -6.40
N ALA A 10 3.90 -22.93 -7.47
CA ALA A 10 5.33 -22.79 -7.71
C ALA A 10 5.72 -21.31 -7.88
N ILE A 11 4.94 -20.52 -8.62
CA ILE A 11 5.15 -19.08 -8.80
C ILE A 11 5.09 -18.36 -7.44
N LEU A 12 4.08 -18.63 -6.63
CA LEU A 12 3.98 -18.01 -5.29
C LEU A 12 5.17 -18.34 -4.41
N LEU A 13 5.58 -19.62 -4.38
CA LEU A 13 6.74 -20.05 -3.60
C LEU A 13 8.05 -19.41 -4.10
N LEU A 14 8.23 -19.30 -5.42
CA LEU A 14 9.37 -18.62 -6.01
C LEU A 14 9.37 -17.13 -5.66
N CYS A 15 8.24 -16.43 -5.80
CA CYS A 15 8.10 -15.02 -5.45
C CYS A 15 8.46 -14.76 -3.97
N ILE A 16 7.97 -15.60 -3.05
CA ILE A 16 8.26 -15.49 -1.61
C ILE A 16 9.75 -15.78 -1.34
N GLY A 17 10.30 -16.86 -1.93
CA GLY A 17 11.68 -17.24 -1.74
C GLY A 17 12.68 -16.20 -2.24
N PHE A 18 12.48 -15.69 -3.45
CA PHE A 18 13.33 -14.66 -4.04
C PHE A 18 13.18 -13.31 -3.34
N SER A 19 11.98 -12.96 -2.87
CA SER A 19 11.76 -11.75 -2.09
C SER A 19 12.66 -11.69 -0.86
N LYS A 20 12.76 -12.80 -0.10
CA LYS A 20 13.65 -12.89 1.07
C LYS A 20 15.13 -12.73 0.70
N LEU A 21 15.55 -13.30 -0.43
CA LEU A 21 16.95 -13.26 -0.89
C LEU A 21 17.35 -11.83 -1.29
N LEU A 22 16.53 -11.15 -2.08
CA LEU A 22 16.84 -9.84 -2.66
C LEU A 22 16.56 -8.66 -1.72
N TYR A 23 15.76 -8.86 -0.68
CA TYR A 23 15.59 -7.89 0.40
C TYR A 23 16.93 -7.47 1.02
N ARG A 24 17.90 -8.40 1.10
CA ARG A 24 19.28 -8.10 1.56
C ARG A 24 20.03 -7.11 0.66
N PHE A 25 19.70 -7.06 -0.63
CA PHE A 25 20.35 -6.16 -1.59
C PHE A 25 19.63 -4.81 -1.70
N GLY A 26 18.49 -4.64 -1.02
CA GLY A 26 17.69 -3.39 -1.06
C GLY A 26 16.97 -3.18 -2.40
N VAL A 27 16.78 -4.24 -3.16
CA VAL A 27 15.97 -4.24 -4.38
C VAL A 27 14.49 -4.40 -3.97
N PRO A 28 13.57 -3.54 -4.45
CA PRO A 28 12.15 -3.71 -4.18
C PRO A 28 11.66 -5.08 -4.65
N SER A 29 10.94 -5.81 -3.77
CA SER A 29 10.40 -7.14 -4.09
C SER A 29 9.49 -7.15 -5.32
N LEU A 30 8.85 -6.04 -5.60
CA LEU A 30 7.97 -5.84 -6.75
C LEU A 30 8.68 -6.07 -8.10
N LEU A 31 9.93 -5.63 -8.23
CA LEU A 31 10.74 -5.89 -9.43
C LEU A 31 10.97 -7.38 -9.68
N ILE A 32 11.09 -8.14 -8.62
CA ILE A 32 11.28 -9.60 -8.72
C ILE A 32 10.06 -10.25 -9.33
N PHE A 33 8.86 -9.84 -8.87
CA PHE A 33 7.61 -10.39 -9.37
C PHE A 33 7.43 -10.09 -10.86
N ILE A 34 7.78 -8.87 -11.29
CA ILE A 34 7.80 -8.50 -12.71
C ILE A 34 8.78 -9.38 -13.50
N VAL A 35 10.03 -9.50 -13.04
CA VAL A 35 11.05 -10.28 -13.73
C VAL A 35 10.66 -11.75 -13.82
N LEU A 36 10.11 -12.33 -12.74
CA LEU A 36 9.59 -13.72 -12.77
C LEU A 36 8.43 -13.87 -13.75
N GLY A 37 7.55 -12.86 -13.86
CA GLY A 37 6.49 -12.82 -14.86
C GLY A 37 7.05 -12.78 -16.30
N MET A 38 8.06 -11.91 -16.54
CA MET A 38 8.74 -11.83 -17.83
C MET A 38 9.44 -13.15 -18.21
N LEU A 39 10.09 -13.82 -17.26
CA LEU A 39 10.73 -15.12 -17.48
C LEU A 39 9.73 -16.24 -17.74
N ALA A 40 8.55 -16.18 -17.12
CA ALA A 40 7.47 -17.13 -17.38
C ALA A 40 6.74 -16.85 -18.69
N GLY A 41 6.79 -15.61 -19.22
CA GLY A 41 6.09 -15.16 -20.40
C GLY A 41 6.57 -15.76 -21.72
N SER A 42 5.97 -15.29 -22.80
CA SER A 42 6.20 -15.81 -24.17
C SER A 42 7.65 -15.67 -24.65
N ASP A 43 8.31 -14.57 -24.31
CA ASP A 43 9.71 -14.29 -24.66
C ASP A 43 10.69 -14.87 -23.63
N GLY A 44 10.19 -15.43 -22.53
CA GLY A 44 10.98 -15.99 -21.46
C GLY A 44 11.11 -17.52 -21.57
N ILE A 45 11.77 -18.11 -20.56
CA ILE A 45 12.04 -19.56 -20.47
C ILE A 45 10.73 -20.35 -20.31
N GLY A 46 9.69 -19.73 -19.68
CA GLY A 46 8.41 -20.39 -19.39
C GLY A 46 7.51 -20.58 -20.62
N GLY A 47 7.65 -19.73 -21.64
CA GLY A 47 6.90 -19.82 -22.89
C GLY A 47 5.37 -19.69 -22.74
N ILE A 48 4.89 -19.11 -21.63
CA ILE A 48 3.46 -18.89 -21.41
C ILE A 48 3.01 -17.69 -22.24
N TYR A 49 2.22 -17.95 -23.28
CA TYR A 49 1.66 -16.89 -24.10
C TYR A 49 0.45 -16.26 -23.39
N PHE A 50 0.55 -14.98 -23.05
CA PHE A 50 -0.51 -14.22 -22.41
C PHE A 50 -0.57 -12.81 -23.00
N ASP A 51 -1.60 -12.53 -23.79
CA ASP A 51 -1.85 -11.25 -24.46
C ASP A 51 -3.29 -10.74 -24.28
N ASP A 52 -4.02 -11.34 -23.36
CA ASP A 52 -5.39 -10.94 -23.02
C ASP A 52 -5.40 -9.71 -22.11
N TYR A 53 -5.40 -8.52 -22.72
CA TYR A 53 -5.45 -7.24 -22.01
C TYR A 53 -6.75 -7.07 -21.24
N ALA A 54 -7.89 -7.63 -21.67
CA ALA A 54 -9.17 -7.50 -20.98
C ALA A 54 -9.17 -8.31 -19.67
N LEU A 55 -8.64 -9.53 -19.72
CA LEU A 55 -8.45 -10.34 -18.51
C LEU A 55 -7.42 -9.68 -17.56
N ALA A 56 -6.31 -9.17 -18.13
CA ALA A 56 -5.30 -8.44 -17.35
C ALA A 56 -5.87 -7.19 -16.69
N GLN A 57 -6.72 -6.41 -17.37
CA GLN A 57 -7.42 -5.25 -16.82
C GLN A 57 -8.28 -5.66 -15.63
N THR A 58 -9.10 -6.71 -15.79
CA THR A 58 -9.98 -7.18 -14.70
C THR A 58 -9.19 -7.63 -13.47
N LEU A 59 -8.18 -8.48 -13.67
CA LEU A 59 -7.33 -8.97 -12.58
C LEU A 59 -6.59 -7.83 -11.89
N SER A 60 -6.02 -6.91 -12.67
CA SER A 60 -5.27 -5.76 -12.17
C SER A 60 -6.15 -4.78 -11.42
N SER A 61 -7.39 -4.55 -11.87
CA SER A 61 -8.35 -3.67 -11.20
C SER A 61 -8.76 -4.22 -9.83
N VAL A 62 -9.02 -5.53 -9.74
CA VAL A 62 -9.31 -6.18 -8.46
C VAL A 62 -8.09 -6.11 -7.54
N ALA A 63 -6.91 -6.42 -8.03
CA ALA A 63 -5.70 -6.37 -7.23
C ALA A 63 -5.40 -4.96 -6.73
N LEU A 64 -5.48 -3.95 -7.61
CA LEU A 64 -5.25 -2.56 -7.25
C LEU A 64 -6.30 -2.04 -6.24
N THR A 65 -7.56 -2.48 -6.35
CA THR A 65 -8.62 -2.17 -5.38
C THR A 65 -8.22 -2.58 -3.96
N PHE A 66 -7.73 -3.81 -3.77
CA PHE A 66 -7.32 -4.27 -2.44
C PHE A 66 -6.03 -3.61 -1.96
N ILE A 67 -5.07 -3.38 -2.84
CA ILE A 67 -3.81 -2.71 -2.51
C ILE A 67 -4.10 -1.28 -2.03
N MET A 68 -4.92 -0.52 -2.77
CA MET A 68 -5.30 0.83 -2.40
C MET A 68 -6.15 0.86 -1.14
N PHE A 69 -7.16 -0.03 -1.04
CA PHE A 69 -7.99 -0.09 0.16
C PHE A 69 -7.14 -0.31 1.42
N PHE A 70 -6.21 -1.26 1.39
CA PHE A 70 -5.35 -1.54 2.53
C PHE A 70 -4.39 -0.39 2.84
N GLY A 71 -3.79 0.23 1.83
CA GLY A 71 -2.94 1.41 2.00
C GLY A 71 -3.64 2.48 2.83
N GLU A 72 -4.86 2.83 2.43
CA GLU A 72 -5.64 3.89 3.06
C GLU A 72 -6.27 3.46 4.39
N PHE A 73 -6.64 2.19 4.52
CA PHE A 73 -7.14 1.62 5.78
C PHE A 73 -6.08 1.65 6.88
N SER A 74 -4.81 1.55 6.51
CA SER A 74 -3.67 1.59 7.44
C SER A 74 -3.13 3.01 7.70
N THR A 75 -3.55 4.02 6.94
CA THR A 75 -3.10 5.39 7.10
C THR A 75 -3.64 6.03 8.38
N ASP A 76 -2.75 6.56 9.25
CA ASP A 76 -3.14 7.30 10.45
C ASP A 76 -3.41 8.78 10.11
N TRP A 77 -4.69 9.13 9.99
CA TRP A 77 -5.12 10.50 9.70
C TRP A 77 -4.70 11.54 10.75
N LYS A 78 -4.50 11.13 12.01
CA LYS A 78 -4.07 12.06 13.05
C LYS A 78 -2.61 12.49 12.86
N ALA A 79 -1.75 11.54 12.51
CA ALA A 79 -0.35 11.81 12.18
C ALA A 79 -0.24 12.56 10.83
N ALA A 80 -1.15 12.29 9.91
CA ALA A 80 -1.20 12.84 8.57
C ALA A 80 -1.75 14.26 8.50
N LYS A 81 -2.66 14.65 9.41
CA LYS A 81 -3.38 15.92 9.40
C LYS A 81 -2.48 17.18 9.24
N PRO A 82 -1.31 17.30 9.88
CA PRO A 82 -0.45 18.47 9.74
C PRO A 82 0.08 18.69 8.31
N VAL A 83 0.24 17.62 7.54
CA VAL A 83 0.79 17.62 6.17
C VAL A 83 -0.29 17.34 5.11
N ALA A 84 -1.55 17.19 5.52
CA ALA A 84 -2.63 16.81 4.60
C ALA A 84 -2.87 17.85 3.50
N ALA A 85 -2.88 19.16 3.83
CA ALA A 85 -3.14 20.20 2.82
C ALA A 85 -2.07 20.24 1.72
N PRO A 86 -0.74 20.29 2.01
CA PRO A 86 0.27 20.21 0.96
C PRO A 86 0.24 18.88 0.21
N ALA A 87 -0.03 17.75 0.89
CA ALA A 87 -0.11 16.44 0.24
C ALA A 87 -1.30 16.34 -0.74
N ILE A 88 -2.50 16.78 -0.34
CA ILE A 88 -3.69 16.77 -1.20
C ILE A 88 -3.51 17.71 -2.41
N LEU A 89 -2.93 18.90 -2.22
CA LEU A 89 -2.64 19.79 -3.35
C LEU A 89 -1.60 19.18 -4.29
N LEU A 90 -0.59 18.49 -3.76
CA LEU A 90 0.42 17.85 -4.57
C LEU A 90 -0.15 16.64 -5.33
N SER A 91 -1.02 15.85 -4.69
CA SER A 91 -1.68 14.70 -5.32
C SER A 91 -2.75 15.06 -6.36
N SER A 92 -3.32 16.25 -6.29
CA SER A 92 -4.34 16.73 -7.23
C SER A 92 -3.75 17.68 -8.29
N VAL A 93 -3.46 18.91 -7.90
CA VAL A 93 -2.90 19.94 -8.81
C VAL A 93 -1.50 19.56 -9.27
N GLY A 94 -0.66 19.00 -8.38
CA GLY A 94 0.71 18.58 -8.73
C GLY A 94 0.72 17.41 -9.71
N THR A 95 -0.17 16.43 -9.53
CA THR A 95 -0.34 15.31 -10.48
C THR A 95 -0.84 15.82 -11.83
N THR A 96 -1.83 16.72 -11.85
CA THR A 96 -2.33 17.33 -13.09
C THR A 96 -1.23 18.12 -13.80
N LEU A 97 -0.45 18.93 -13.07
CA LEU A 97 0.66 19.68 -13.63
C LEU A 97 1.76 18.76 -14.17
N THR A 98 2.10 17.70 -13.46
CA THR A 98 3.07 16.68 -13.90
C THR A 98 2.57 16.00 -15.17
N ALA A 99 1.29 15.60 -15.22
CA ALA A 99 0.66 15.00 -16.39
C ALA A 99 0.72 15.92 -17.61
N LEU A 100 0.34 17.20 -17.41
CA LEU A 100 0.35 18.20 -18.48
C LEU A 100 1.76 18.45 -19.01
N LEU A 101 2.73 18.70 -18.12
CA LEU A 101 4.12 18.96 -18.54
C LEU A 101 4.71 17.75 -19.28
N THR A 102 4.45 16.53 -18.79
CA THR A 102 4.91 15.30 -19.45
C THR A 102 4.22 15.11 -20.80
N GLY A 103 2.92 15.34 -20.87
CA GLY A 103 2.17 15.26 -22.13
C GLY A 103 2.66 16.28 -23.16
N LEU A 104 2.89 17.53 -22.75
CA LEU A 104 3.47 18.56 -23.64
C LEU A 104 4.87 18.17 -24.13
N PHE A 105 5.71 17.62 -23.24
CA PHE A 105 7.01 17.09 -23.65
C PHE A 105 6.88 15.99 -24.72
N CYS A 106 5.99 15.01 -24.50
CA CYS A 106 5.73 13.95 -25.48
C CYS A 106 5.24 14.53 -26.82
N ARG A 107 4.37 15.56 -26.79
CA ARG A 107 3.85 16.21 -27.99
C ARG A 107 4.91 16.96 -28.77
N PHE A 108 5.71 17.80 -28.08
CA PHE A 108 6.60 18.74 -28.77
C PHE A 108 7.98 18.12 -29.06
N VAL A 109 8.48 17.24 -28.19
CA VAL A 109 9.81 16.62 -28.33
C VAL A 109 9.73 15.28 -29.04
N LEU A 110 8.80 14.40 -28.63
CA LEU A 110 8.65 13.05 -29.23
C LEU A 110 7.66 13.01 -30.38
N GLN A 111 6.94 14.13 -30.62
CA GLN A 111 5.98 14.30 -31.74
C GLN A 111 4.82 13.29 -31.74
N PHE A 112 4.43 12.79 -30.56
CA PHE A 112 3.27 11.93 -30.43
C PHE A 112 1.96 12.71 -30.68
N PRO A 113 0.83 12.05 -31.03
CA PRO A 113 -0.47 12.69 -31.11
C PRO A 113 -0.83 13.38 -29.80
N LEU A 114 -1.49 14.54 -29.83
CA LEU A 114 -1.73 15.37 -28.63
C LEU A 114 -2.49 14.61 -27.54
N LEU A 115 -3.58 13.93 -27.89
CA LEU A 115 -4.40 13.20 -26.90
C LEU A 115 -3.65 12.00 -26.32
N GLU A 116 -2.90 11.26 -27.16
CA GLU A 116 -2.04 10.17 -26.66
C GLU A 116 -0.90 10.68 -25.80
N SER A 117 -0.33 11.83 -26.12
CA SER A 117 0.69 12.50 -25.29
C SER A 117 0.16 12.87 -23.90
N LEU A 118 -1.03 13.48 -23.85
CA LEU A 118 -1.68 13.84 -22.58
C LEU A 118 -2.11 12.58 -21.81
N LEU A 119 -2.60 11.56 -22.49
CA LEU A 119 -2.95 10.27 -21.91
C LEU A 119 -1.72 9.61 -21.26
N LEU A 120 -0.61 9.53 -21.99
CA LEU A 120 0.64 9.00 -21.46
C LEU A 120 1.12 9.80 -20.24
N GLY A 121 1.05 11.14 -20.31
CA GLY A 121 1.35 12.02 -19.19
C GLY A 121 0.49 11.73 -17.95
N SER A 122 -0.81 11.51 -18.14
CA SER A 122 -1.76 11.20 -17.05
C SER A 122 -1.47 9.84 -16.42
N ILE A 123 -1.24 8.82 -17.23
CA ILE A 123 -0.91 7.47 -16.78
C ILE A 123 0.35 7.46 -15.90
N VAL A 124 1.39 8.15 -16.36
CA VAL A 124 2.66 8.16 -15.64
C VAL A 124 2.75 9.21 -14.52
N ALA A 125 1.71 9.99 -14.28
CA ALA A 125 1.70 10.99 -13.20
C ALA A 125 1.50 10.37 -11.81
N SER A 126 0.90 9.18 -11.69
CA SER A 126 0.78 8.40 -10.45
C SER A 126 2.15 8.02 -9.87
N THR A 127 2.31 8.04 -8.54
CA THR A 127 3.53 7.63 -7.82
C THR A 127 3.24 6.48 -6.86
N ASP A 128 4.24 5.69 -6.51
CA ASP A 128 4.11 4.46 -5.73
C ASP A 128 4.73 4.58 -4.33
N ALA A 129 3.88 4.79 -3.32
CA ALA A 129 4.29 4.80 -1.92
C ALA A 129 4.82 3.43 -1.47
N ALA A 130 4.23 2.32 -1.93
CA ALA A 130 4.60 0.98 -1.47
C ALA A 130 6.08 0.68 -1.75
N SER A 131 6.56 1.00 -2.96
CA SER A 131 7.98 0.88 -3.31
C SER A 131 8.86 1.77 -2.44
N VAL A 132 8.45 3.03 -2.20
CA VAL A 132 9.19 3.98 -1.37
C VAL A 132 9.36 3.46 0.06
N PHE A 133 8.26 3.08 0.70
CA PHE A 133 8.29 2.57 2.08
C PHE A 133 8.97 1.22 2.20
N SER A 134 8.87 0.35 1.18
CA SER A 134 9.62 -0.90 1.12
C SER A 134 11.14 -0.65 1.15
N ILE A 135 11.62 0.34 0.37
CA ILE A 135 13.04 0.73 0.34
C ILE A 135 13.47 1.35 1.68
N LEU A 136 12.67 2.26 2.24
CA LEU A 136 12.97 2.88 3.53
C LEU A 136 13.09 1.83 4.65
N ARG A 137 12.13 0.90 4.72
CA ARG A 137 12.13 -0.20 5.69
C ARG A 137 13.32 -1.14 5.51
N SER A 138 13.62 -1.56 4.28
CA SER A 138 14.76 -2.46 4.01
C SER A 138 16.11 -1.86 4.44
N ARG A 139 16.22 -0.53 4.39
CA ARG A 139 17.43 0.22 4.79
C ARG A 139 17.36 0.78 6.20
N LYS A 140 16.26 0.53 6.96
CA LYS A 140 16.00 1.04 8.32
C LYS A 140 16.17 2.56 8.40
N LEU A 141 15.61 3.30 7.43
CA LEU A 141 15.69 4.74 7.33
C LEU A 141 14.37 5.39 7.70
N ASN A 142 14.42 6.37 8.59
CA ASN A 142 13.30 7.25 8.93
C ASN A 142 13.53 8.63 8.36
N LEU A 143 12.47 9.26 7.86
CA LEU A 143 12.53 10.59 7.28
C LEU A 143 12.11 11.65 8.31
N LYS A 144 12.91 12.73 8.39
CA LYS A 144 12.64 13.89 9.28
C LYS A 144 11.45 14.71 8.80
N GLY A 145 10.80 15.42 9.75
CA GLY A 145 9.89 16.52 9.45
C GLY A 145 8.54 16.12 8.84
N GLY A 146 7.98 14.96 9.21
CA GLY A 146 6.68 14.51 8.73
C GLY A 146 6.64 14.10 7.26
N MET A 147 7.81 13.96 6.63
CA MET A 147 7.89 13.66 5.21
C MET A 147 7.36 12.28 4.85
N ALA A 148 7.48 11.31 5.77
CA ALA A 148 6.89 9.99 5.56
C ALA A 148 5.37 10.10 5.37
N SER A 149 4.67 10.78 6.29
CA SER A 149 3.22 11.00 6.20
C SER A 149 2.82 11.84 4.98
N LEU A 150 3.65 12.83 4.59
CA LEU A 150 3.39 13.62 3.38
C LEU A 150 3.44 12.75 2.13
N LEU A 151 4.49 11.92 1.99
CA LEU A 151 4.66 11.01 0.86
C LEU A 151 3.57 9.93 0.82
N GLU A 152 3.16 9.42 1.98
CA GLU A 152 2.10 8.42 2.11
C GLU A 152 0.77 8.95 1.57
N ILE A 153 0.32 10.12 2.07
CA ILE A 153 -0.94 10.72 1.61
C ILE A 153 -0.84 11.15 0.14
N GLU A 154 0.27 11.79 -0.24
CA GLU A 154 0.44 12.26 -1.61
C GLU A 154 0.35 11.11 -2.59
N SER A 155 1.07 10.03 -2.33
CA SER A 155 1.13 8.90 -3.24
C SER A 155 -0.16 8.08 -3.24
N GLY A 156 -0.82 7.88 -2.08
CA GLY A 156 -2.12 7.19 -2.03
C GLY A 156 -3.23 7.96 -2.74
N SER A 157 -3.21 9.32 -2.62
CA SER A 157 -4.24 10.16 -3.24
C SER A 157 -4.02 10.42 -4.72
N ASN A 158 -2.79 10.36 -5.23
CA ASN A 158 -2.52 10.72 -6.62
C ASN A 158 -2.97 9.67 -7.63
N ASP A 159 -3.05 8.38 -7.23
CA ASP A 159 -3.55 7.30 -8.07
C ASP A 159 -4.99 7.54 -8.54
N PRO A 160 -5.97 7.87 -7.65
CA PRO A 160 -7.30 8.26 -8.07
C PRO A 160 -7.34 9.46 -9.03
N PHE A 161 -6.46 10.47 -8.81
CA PHE A 161 -6.39 11.63 -9.71
C PHE A 161 -5.79 11.28 -11.08
N ALA A 162 -4.73 10.49 -11.13
CA ALA A 162 -4.14 10.02 -12.37
C ALA A 162 -5.12 9.13 -13.15
N PHE A 163 -5.83 8.23 -12.46
CA PHE A 163 -6.89 7.41 -13.06
C PHE A 163 -8.01 8.27 -13.64
N MET A 164 -8.49 9.26 -12.89
CA MET A 164 -9.52 10.18 -13.34
C MET A 164 -9.11 10.89 -14.65
N LEU A 165 -7.91 11.45 -14.71
CA LEU A 165 -7.40 12.11 -15.90
C LEU A 165 -7.29 11.12 -17.07
N THR A 166 -6.84 9.89 -16.81
CA THR A 166 -6.75 8.82 -17.80
C THR A 166 -8.12 8.48 -18.38
N ILE A 167 -9.13 8.22 -17.53
CA ILE A 167 -10.48 7.88 -18.00
C ILE A 167 -11.15 9.04 -18.76
N ILE A 168 -10.98 10.29 -18.31
CA ILE A 168 -11.50 11.45 -19.02
C ILE A 168 -10.90 11.54 -20.44
N LEU A 169 -9.59 11.38 -20.57
CA LEU A 169 -8.91 11.42 -21.87
C LEU A 169 -9.33 10.24 -22.77
N LEU A 170 -9.46 9.04 -22.23
CA LEU A 170 -9.97 7.87 -22.97
C LEU A 170 -11.40 8.10 -23.46
N THR A 171 -12.27 8.65 -22.62
CA THR A 171 -13.64 9.01 -23.00
C THR A 171 -13.66 10.03 -24.14
N MET A 172 -12.80 11.04 -24.06
CA MET A 172 -12.66 12.05 -25.13
C MET A 172 -12.13 11.44 -26.44
N MET A 173 -11.19 10.48 -26.36
CA MET A 173 -10.60 9.79 -27.52
C MET A 173 -11.60 8.83 -28.17
N SER A 174 -12.44 8.17 -27.41
CA SER A 174 -13.42 7.19 -27.90
C SER A 174 -14.62 7.84 -28.63
N GLY A 175 -14.80 9.16 -28.52
CA GLY A 175 -15.93 9.89 -29.11
C GLY A 175 -17.31 9.45 -28.55
N LYS A 176 -17.33 8.67 -27.49
CA LYS A 176 -18.53 8.15 -26.84
C LYS A 176 -18.97 9.12 -25.74
N GLY A 177 -19.61 10.24 -26.05
CA GLY A 177 -20.19 11.12 -25.06
C GLY A 177 -20.09 12.59 -25.39
N ASP A 178 -20.83 13.41 -24.63
CA ASP A 178 -20.68 14.87 -24.67
C ASP A 178 -19.28 15.22 -24.16
N ASN A 179 -18.46 15.81 -25.05
CA ASN A 179 -17.05 16.14 -24.79
C ASN A 179 -16.86 17.29 -23.78
N HIS A 180 -17.67 17.36 -22.74
CA HIS A 180 -17.54 18.36 -21.68
C HIS A 180 -16.61 17.86 -20.57
N PHE A 181 -15.32 18.17 -20.70
CA PHE A 181 -14.30 17.86 -19.69
C PHE A 181 -14.74 18.19 -18.26
N ALA A 182 -15.37 19.36 -18.07
CA ALA A 182 -15.82 19.79 -16.75
C ALA A 182 -16.92 18.87 -16.17
N LEU A 183 -17.83 18.36 -17.01
CA LEU A 183 -18.88 17.44 -16.58
C LEU A 183 -18.28 16.09 -16.17
N LEU A 184 -17.38 15.53 -16.98
CA LEU A 184 -16.68 14.27 -16.68
C LEU A 184 -15.87 14.39 -15.39
N LEU A 185 -15.16 15.52 -15.21
CA LEU A 185 -14.43 15.80 -13.96
C LEU A 185 -15.36 15.80 -12.75
N PHE A 186 -16.50 16.50 -12.86
CA PHE A 186 -17.49 16.56 -11.78
C PHE A 186 -18.10 15.18 -11.48
N GLN A 187 -18.43 14.39 -12.49
CA GLN A 187 -18.95 13.03 -12.33
C GLN A 187 -17.93 12.12 -11.63
N GLN A 188 -16.69 12.12 -12.10
CA GLN A 188 -15.63 11.29 -11.54
C GLN A 188 -15.36 11.63 -10.06
N LEU A 189 -15.19 12.91 -9.73
CA LEU A 189 -14.95 13.35 -8.35
C LEU A 189 -16.21 13.25 -7.50
N GLY A 190 -17.34 13.74 -8.01
CA GLY A 190 -18.58 13.80 -7.24
C GLY A 190 -19.10 12.44 -6.85
N PHE A 191 -19.21 11.50 -7.79
CA PHE A 191 -19.69 10.15 -7.47
C PHE A 191 -18.66 9.37 -6.66
N GLY A 192 -17.35 9.50 -6.94
CA GLY A 192 -16.30 8.87 -6.15
C GLY A 192 -16.36 9.25 -4.67
N LEU A 193 -16.43 10.55 -4.38
CA LEU A 193 -16.53 11.07 -3.01
C LEU A 193 -17.85 10.71 -2.34
N LEU A 194 -18.98 10.85 -3.05
CA LEU A 194 -20.32 10.62 -2.48
C LEU A 194 -20.54 9.16 -2.16
N ILE A 195 -20.25 8.25 -3.10
CA ILE A 195 -20.46 6.81 -2.92
C ILE A 195 -19.46 6.27 -1.89
N GLY A 196 -18.17 6.66 -2.00
CA GLY A 196 -17.15 6.26 -1.03
C GLY A 196 -17.44 6.75 0.39
N GLY A 197 -17.93 7.98 0.51
CA GLY A 197 -18.39 8.54 1.78
C GLY A 197 -19.61 7.81 2.35
N LEU A 198 -20.64 7.59 1.54
CA LEU A 198 -21.87 6.90 1.97
C LEU A 198 -21.59 5.44 2.39
N LEU A 199 -20.88 4.69 1.55
CA LEU A 199 -20.57 3.29 1.85
C LEU A 199 -19.58 3.16 3.00
N GLY A 200 -18.58 4.04 3.09
CA GLY A 200 -17.62 4.05 4.20
C GLY A 200 -18.29 4.36 5.54
N VAL A 201 -19.07 5.45 5.61
CA VAL A 201 -19.82 5.81 6.83
C VAL A 201 -20.85 4.74 7.18
N GLY A 202 -21.59 4.23 6.19
CA GLY A 202 -22.56 3.15 6.36
C GLY A 202 -21.93 1.88 6.91
N ALA A 203 -20.75 1.50 6.40
CA ALA A 203 -20.00 0.34 6.88
C ALA A 203 -19.50 0.54 8.32
N VAL A 204 -18.98 1.72 8.67
CA VAL A 204 -18.61 2.06 10.05
C VAL A 204 -19.81 2.00 10.99
N TYR A 205 -20.94 2.57 10.58
CA TYR A 205 -22.17 2.52 11.36
C TYR A 205 -22.64 1.08 11.58
N PHE A 206 -22.64 0.26 10.53
CA PHE A 206 -23.04 -1.14 10.60
C PHE A 206 -22.14 -1.94 11.55
N LEU A 207 -20.80 -1.83 11.41
CA LEU A 207 -19.82 -2.55 12.25
C LEU A 207 -19.89 -2.16 13.73
N ARG A 208 -20.37 -0.96 14.05
CA ARG A 208 -20.53 -0.50 15.44
C ARG A 208 -21.80 -1.05 16.10
N HIS A 209 -22.85 -1.31 15.32
CA HIS A 209 -24.15 -1.71 15.85
C HIS A 209 -24.41 -3.21 15.72
N VAL A 210 -23.88 -3.86 14.69
CA VAL A 210 -24.03 -5.28 14.45
C VAL A 210 -22.82 -6.03 15.00
N ARG A 211 -23.08 -7.04 15.81
CA ARG A 211 -22.04 -7.94 16.33
C ARG A 211 -22.16 -9.28 15.62
N PHE A 212 -21.09 -9.65 14.91
CA PHE A 212 -20.99 -10.98 14.33
C PHE A 212 -20.51 -11.99 15.38
N GLU A 213 -21.04 -13.20 15.34
CA GLU A 213 -20.62 -14.29 16.23
C GLU A 213 -19.21 -14.78 15.92
N VAL A 214 -18.80 -14.69 14.66
CA VAL A 214 -17.50 -15.15 14.16
C VAL A 214 -16.66 -13.95 13.72
N GLU A 215 -15.44 -13.84 14.23
CA GLU A 215 -14.52 -12.75 13.94
C GLU A 215 -14.21 -12.63 12.43
N ALA A 216 -14.09 -13.75 11.72
CA ALA A 216 -13.83 -13.76 10.27
C ALA A 216 -14.90 -13.00 9.45
N PHE A 217 -16.13 -12.91 9.93
CA PHE A 217 -17.19 -12.19 9.22
C PHE A 217 -16.95 -10.68 9.15
N TYR A 218 -16.20 -10.10 10.11
CA TYR A 218 -15.80 -8.71 10.01
C TYR A 218 -14.87 -8.48 8.80
N SER A 219 -13.91 -9.38 8.57
CA SER A 219 -12.99 -9.29 7.44
C SER A 219 -13.71 -9.49 6.11
N LEU A 220 -14.61 -10.47 6.03
CA LEU A 220 -15.41 -10.72 4.84
C LEU A 220 -16.38 -9.56 4.54
N PHE A 221 -16.98 -8.95 5.55
CA PHE A 221 -17.83 -7.78 5.39
C PHE A 221 -17.08 -6.59 4.82
N VAL A 222 -15.90 -6.26 5.38
CA VAL A 222 -15.07 -5.15 4.89
C VAL A 222 -14.56 -5.44 3.48
N THR A 223 -14.24 -6.70 3.16
CA THR A 223 -13.90 -7.14 1.80
C THR A 223 -15.05 -6.88 0.83
N ALA A 224 -16.26 -7.26 1.20
CA ALA A 224 -17.46 -7.02 0.38
C ALA A 224 -17.71 -5.52 0.17
N VAL A 225 -17.51 -4.69 1.21
CA VAL A 225 -17.62 -3.22 1.10
C VAL A 225 -16.59 -2.66 0.12
N ALA A 226 -15.33 -3.10 0.18
CA ALA A 226 -14.28 -2.63 -0.73
C ALA A 226 -14.62 -2.94 -2.20
N ILE A 227 -15.07 -4.17 -2.48
CA ILE A 227 -15.51 -4.59 -3.82
C ILE A 227 -16.74 -3.80 -4.26
N LEU A 228 -17.72 -3.61 -3.36
CA LEU A 228 -18.94 -2.86 -3.65
C LEU A 228 -18.62 -1.38 -3.96
N CYS A 229 -17.70 -0.76 -3.23
CA CYS A 229 -17.25 0.61 -3.50
C CYS A 229 -16.71 0.74 -4.92
N TYR A 230 -15.84 -0.18 -5.33
CA TYR A 230 -15.30 -0.19 -6.69
C TYR A 230 -16.41 -0.39 -7.72
N ALA A 231 -17.16 -1.49 -7.63
CA ALA A 231 -18.11 -1.92 -8.65
C ALA A 231 -19.29 -0.93 -8.79
N LEU A 232 -19.85 -0.45 -7.69
CA LEU A 232 -20.99 0.48 -7.73
C LEU A 232 -20.58 1.82 -8.34
N CYS A 233 -19.39 2.31 -7.99
CA CYS A 233 -18.87 3.56 -8.53
C CYS A 233 -18.56 3.45 -10.03
N ASP A 234 -18.03 2.31 -10.46
CA ASP A 234 -17.74 2.00 -11.86
C ASP A 234 -19.01 2.00 -12.72
N VAL A 235 -20.05 1.30 -12.28
CA VAL A 235 -21.36 1.23 -12.97
C VAL A 235 -22.00 2.61 -13.16
N ILE A 236 -21.84 3.52 -12.19
CA ILE A 236 -22.42 4.89 -12.22
C ILE A 236 -21.54 5.85 -13.03
N GLY A 237 -20.34 5.44 -13.44
CA GLY A 237 -19.39 6.26 -14.18
C GLY A 237 -18.60 7.24 -13.30
N GLY A 238 -18.45 6.93 -12.00
CA GLY A 238 -17.61 7.66 -11.06
C GLY A 238 -16.19 7.12 -11.01
N ASN A 239 -15.32 7.75 -10.20
CA ASN A 239 -13.97 7.26 -9.97
C ASN A 239 -13.96 6.14 -8.92
N SER A 240 -13.85 4.89 -9.39
CA SER A 240 -13.90 3.69 -8.56
C SER A 240 -12.76 3.64 -7.53
N PHE A 241 -11.55 4.04 -7.91
CA PHE A 241 -10.40 4.07 -7.01
C PHE A 241 -10.52 5.17 -5.95
N LEU A 242 -11.08 6.35 -6.30
CA LEU A 242 -11.38 7.38 -5.32
C LEU A 242 -12.43 6.93 -4.30
N CYS A 243 -13.43 6.20 -4.76
CA CYS A 243 -14.46 5.61 -3.89
C CYS A 243 -13.85 4.66 -2.85
N VAL A 244 -13.01 3.74 -3.32
CA VAL A 244 -12.29 2.78 -2.46
C VAL A 244 -11.34 3.49 -1.49
N TYR A 245 -10.62 4.50 -1.97
CA TYR A 245 -9.73 5.36 -1.18
C TYR A 245 -10.46 6.00 0.01
N ILE A 246 -11.58 6.68 -0.26
CA ILE A 246 -12.37 7.36 0.77
C ILE A 246 -12.95 6.35 1.78
N ALA A 247 -13.48 5.23 1.31
CA ALA A 247 -14.00 4.18 2.19
C ALA A 247 -12.89 3.57 3.08
N GLY A 248 -11.69 3.35 2.52
CA GLY A 248 -10.51 2.88 3.25
C GLY A 248 -10.11 3.81 4.39
N ILE A 249 -9.95 5.11 4.10
CA ILE A 249 -9.62 6.12 5.13
C ILE A 249 -10.69 6.18 6.24
N LEU A 250 -11.97 6.19 5.88
CA LEU A 250 -13.07 6.28 6.84
C LEU A 250 -13.11 5.07 7.78
N LEU A 251 -13.01 3.86 7.23
CA LEU A 251 -12.96 2.62 8.01
C LEU A 251 -11.68 2.55 8.85
N GLY A 252 -10.54 2.86 8.25
CA GLY A 252 -9.22 2.82 8.89
C GLY A 252 -9.07 3.77 10.07
N ASN A 253 -9.71 4.94 10.03
CA ASN A 253 -9.63 5.93 11.11
C ASN A 253 -10.81 5.88 12.09
N SER A 254 -11.71 4.91 11.91
CA SER A 254 -12.85 4.70 12.81
C SER A 254 -12.54 3.68 13.91
N LYS A 255 -13.23 3.83 15.05
CA LYS A 255 -13.23 2.82 16.12
C LYS A 255 -14.19 1.71 15.72
N ILE A 256 -13.68 0.64 15.14
CA ILE A 256 -14.42 -0.56 14.73
C ILE A 256 -13.92 -1.78 15.51
N PRO A 257 -14.77 -2.81 15.73
CA PRO A 257 -14.34 -4.05 16.37
C PRO A 257 -13.25 -4.77 15.56
N TYR A 258 -12.41 -5.53 16.24
CA TYR A 258 -11.38 -6.40 15.65
C TYR A 258 -10.45 -5.70 14.62
N LYS A 259 -10.21 -4.40 14.78
CA LYS A 259 -9.41 -3.61 13.83
C LYS A 259 -8.03 -4.20 13.58
N ARG A 260 -7.37 -4.74 14.63
CA ARG A 260 -6.04 -5.36 14.51
C ARG A 260 -6.09 -6.60 13.59
N SER A 261 -7.07 -7.45 13.77
CA SER A 261 -7.29 -8.64 12.93
C SER A 261 -7.57 -8.25 11.47
N LEU A 262 -8.38 -7.20 11.25
CA LEU A 262 -8.63 -6.65 9.92
C LEU A 262 -7.34 -6.18 9.24
N VAL A 263 -6.47 -5.47 9.95
CA VAL A 263 -5.17 -5.01 9.41
C VAL A 263 -4.32 -6.21 8.98
N HIS A 264 -4.18 -7.25 9.81
CA HIS A 264 -3.41 -8.44 9.45
C HIS A 264 -4.00 -9.19 8.25
N PHE A 265 -5.32 -9.30 8.19
CA PHE A 265 -6.00 -9.96 7.09
C PHE A 265 -5.77 -9.23 5.77
N PHE A 266 -5.97 -7.91 5.75
CA PHE A 266 -5.78 -7.11 4.54
C PHE A 266 -4.31 -6.95 4.15
N ASP A 267 -3.37 -6.97 5.10
CA ASP A 267 -1.94 -7.02 4.79
C ASP A 267 -1.59 -8.29 3.98
N GLY A 268 -2.05 -9.45 4.43
CA GLY A 268 -1.88 -10.71 3.69
C GLY A 268 -2.51 -10.69 2.29
N ILE A 269 -3.74 -10.16 2.17
CA ILE A 269 -4.41 -9.99 0.87
C ILE A 269 -3.63 -9.02 -0.02
N SER A 270 -3.18 -7.89 0.52
CA SER A 270 -2.43 -6.90 -0.25
C SER A 270 -1.14 -7.49 -0.82
N TRP A 271 -0.39 -8.26 -0.03
CA TRP A 271 0.78 -8.98 -0.53
C TRP A 271 0.45 -9.97 -1.64
N LEU A 272 -0.62 -10.76 -1.46
CA LEU A 272 -1.08 -11.69 -2.50
C LEU A 272 -1.44 -10.95 -3.79
N MET A 273 -2.19 -9.86 -3.67
CA MET A 273 -2.60 -9.04 -4.82
C MET A 273 -1.40 -8.36 -5.50
N GLN A 274 -0.40 -7.91 -4.74
CA GLN A 274 0.84 -7.37 -5.29
C GLN A 274 1.61 -8.44 -6.11
N ILE A 275 1.76 -9.65 -5.58
CA ILE A 275 2.41 -10.74 -6.31
C ILE A 275 1.67 -11.03 -7.61
N LEU A 276 0.33 -11.22 -7.53
CA LEU A 276 -0.51 -11.50 -8.70
C LEU A 276 -0.41 -10.37 -9.74
N LEU A 277 -0.55 -9.13 -9.30
CA LEU A 277 -0.51 -7.96 -10.17
C LEU A 277 0.83 -7.86 -10.90
N PHE A 278 1.93 -7.77 -10.16
CA PHE A 278 3.25 -7.56 -10.78
C PHE A 278 3.71 -8.76 -11.61
N PHE A 279 3.36 -9.98 -11.21
CA PHE A 279 3.62 -11.17 -12.01
C PHE A 279 2.82 -11.15 -13.32
N ALA A 280 1.51 -10.84 -13.27
CA ALA A 280 0.65 -10.75 -14.44
C ALA A 280 1.12 -9.64 -15.41
N LEU A 281 1.54 -8.48 -14.85
CA LEU A 281 2.11 -7.38 -15.65
C LEU A 281 3.42 -7.80 -16.33
N GLY A 282 4.26 -8.57 -15.62
CA GLY A 282 5.48 -9.15 -16.20
C GLY A 282 5.17 -10.16 -17.30
N LEU A 283 4.15 -11.00 -17.10
CA LEU A 283 3.71 -12.00 -18.06
C LEU A 283 3.14 -11.37 -19.36
N LEU A 284 2.42 -10.25 -19.20
CA LEU A 284 1.83 -9.49 -20.31
C LEU A 284 2.87 -8.70 -21.12
N SER A 285 4.03 -8.42 -20.53
CA SER A 285 5.10 -7.69 -21.21
C SER A 285 5.85 -8.60 -22.17
N PHE A 286 6.23 -8.04 -23.33
CA PHE A 286 7.09 -8.69 -24.33
C PHE A 286 8.49 -8.07 -24.25
N PRO A 287 9.46 -8.68 -23.55
CA PRO A 287 10.82 -8.15 -23.44
C PRO A 287 11.47 -7.81 -24.77
N SER A 288 11.15 -8.53 -25.84
CA SER A 288 11.64 -8.26 -27.19
C SER A 288 11.22 -6.91 -27.75
N ARG A 289 10.10 -6.33 -27.27
CA ARG A 289 9.62 -5.00 -27.69
C ARG A 289 10.23 -3.85 -26.88
N LEU A 290 10.80 -4.12 -25.71
CA LEU A 290 11.35 -3.09 -24.83
C LEU A 290 12.50 -2.28 -25.47
N PRO A 291 13.43 -2.86 -26.24
CA PRO A 291 14.48 -2.07 -26.90
C PRO A 291 13.95 -1.04 -27.90
N ALA A 292 12.83 -1.31 -28.56
CA ALA A 292 12.23 -0.39 -29.52
C ALA A 292 11.66 0.88 -28.86
N VAL A 293 11.16 0.78 -27.63
CA VAL A 293 10.59 1.90 -26.87
C VAL A 293 11.55 2.49 -25.84
N ALA A 294 12.74 1.90 -25.69
CA ALA A 294 13.66 2.23 -24.60
C ALA A 294 14.08 3.70 -24.62
N TRP A 295 14.44 4.25 -25.78
CA TRP A 295 14.92 5.62 -25.88
C TRP A 295 13.82 6.63 -25.51
N GLN A 296 12.59 6.44 -26.00
CA GLN A 296 11.44 7.29 -25.66
C GLN A 296 11.18 7.25 -24.16
N SER A 297 11.13 6.05 -23.58
CA SER A 297 10.88 5.84 -22.15
C SER A 297 11.96 6.45 -21.27
N ILE A 298 13.24 6.35 -21.65
CA ILE A 298 14.35 6.98 -20.93
C ILE A 298 14.22 8.51 -20.97
N PHE A 299 13.95 9.10 -22.16
CA PHE A 299 13.81 10.55 -22.28
C PHE A 299 12.62 11.06 -21.47
N ILE A 300 11.47 10.38 -21.50
CA ILE A 300 10.30 10.73 -20.69
C ILE A 300 10.66 10.61 -19.20
N SER A 301 11.32 9.53 -18.78
CA SER A 301 11.74 9.33 -17.38
C SER A 301 12.66 10.43 -16.89
N LEU A 302 13.68 10.77 -17.67
CA LEU A 302 14.61 11.85 -17.31
C LEU A 302 13.91 13.21 -17.24
N PHE A 303 13.04 13.51 -18.19
CA PHE A 303 12.25 14.74 -18.16
C PHE A 303 11.35 14.79 -16.92
N MET A 304 10.69 13.69 -16.58
CA MET A 304 9.86 13.60 -15.39
C MET A 304 10.66 13.80 -14.10
N ILE A 305 11.81 13.12 -13.97
CA ILE A 305 12.64 13.18 -12.77
C ILE A 305 13.23 14.57 -12.56
N PHE A 306 13.72 15.20 -13.62
CA PHE A 306 14.49 16.45 -13.51
C PHE A 306 13.70 17.72 -13.80
N VAL A 307 12.55 17.62 -14.48
CA VAL A 307 11.76 18.81 -14.89
C VAL A 307 10.32 18.75 -14.40
N ALA A 308 9.52 17.81 -14.86
CA ALA A 308 8.09 17.83 -14.62
C ALA A 308 7.73 17.68 -13.13
N ARG A 309 8.29 16.68 -12.46
CA ARG A 309 8.05 16.45 -11.03
C ARG A 309 8.63 17.57 -10.15
N PRO A 310 9.89 17.99 -10.30
CA PRO A 310 10.41 19.16 -9.57
C PRO A 310 9.56 20.41 -9.78
N ALA A 311 9.19 20.73 -11.01
CA ALA A 311 8.36 21.92 -11.28
C ALA A 311 7.02 21.90 -10.52
N ALA A 312 6.33 20.75 -10.51
CA ALA A 312 5.08 20.58 -9.76
C ALA A 312 5.29 20.68 -8.24
N VAL A 313 6.34 20.00 -7.71
CA VAL A 313 6.64 20.00 -6.28
C VAL A 313 7.03 21.39 -5.79
N PHE A 314 7.93 22.09 -6.49
CA PHE A 314 8.34 23.43 -6.11
C PHE A 314 7.21 24.45 -6.24
N ALA A 315 6.38 24.36 -7.28
CA ALA A 315 5.24 25.23 -7.46
C ALA A 315 4.25 25.16 -6.30
N ILE A 316 4.06 23.98 -5.70
CA ILE A 316 3.08 23.78 -4.63
C ILE A 316 3.70 23.91 -3.24
N LEU A 317 4.78 23.16 -2.95
CA LEU A 317 5.33 23.07 -1.60
C LEU A 317 6.01 24.38 -1.15
N SER A 318 6.44 25.25 -2.08
CA SER A 318 6.97 26.57 -1.73
C SER A 318 5.92 27.47 -1.06
N TRP A 319 4.64 27.34 -1.39
CA TRP A 319 3.55 28.08 -0.75
C TRP A 319 3.38 27.71 0.73
N PHE A 320 3.69 26.46 1.07
CA PHE A 320 3.67 25.95 2.46
C PHE A 320 4.97 26.18 3.21
N LYS A 321 5.92 26.90 2.62
CA LYS A 321 7.23 27.21 3.21
C LYS A 321 8.02 25.96 3.64
N ILE A 322 7.80 24.83 2.94
CA ILE A 322 8.53 23.60 3.18
C ILE A 322 9.99 23.80 2.74
N PRO A 323 10.99 23.38 3.55
CA PRO A 323 12.40 23.57 3.24
C PRO A 323 12.79 22.98 1.88
N VAL A 324 13.64 23.68 1.13
CA VAL A 324 14.08 23.27 -0.24
C VAL A 324 14.65 21.85 -0.26
N ARG A 325 15.41 21.45 0.78
CA ARG A 325 15.93 20.08 0.89
C ARG A 325 14.81 19.02 0.89
N GLN A 326 13.71 19.30 1.58
CA GLN A 326 12.55 18.43 1.59
C GLN A 326 11.84 18.41 0.23
N GLN A 327 11.70 19.57 -0.43
CA GLN A 327 11.13 19.66 -1.77
C GLN A 327 11.96 18.85 -2.80
N ILE A 328 13.28 18.89 -2.71
CA ILE A 328 14.17 18.09 -3.57
C ILE A 328 13.95 16.59 -3.32
N LEU A 329 13.82 16.16 -2.06
CA LEU A 329 13.57 14.76 -1.74
C LEU A 329 12.20 14.30 -2.25
N VAL A 330 11.13 15.09 -2.04
CA VAL A 330 9.78 14.79 -2.56
C VAL A 330 9.79 14.70 -4.09
N SER A 331 10.54 15.58 -4.76
CA SER A 331 10.70 15.52 -6.21
C SER A 331 11.38 14.24 -6.67
N TRP A 332 12.41 13.80 -5.95
CA TRP A 332 13.15 12.56 -6.28
C TRP A 332 12.34 11.31 -6.00
N VAL A 333 11.55 11.29 -4.92
CA VAL A 333 10.80 10.11 -4.43
C VAL A 333 9.57 9.79 -5.29
N GLY A 334 9.27 10.56 -6.32
CA GLY A 334 8.20 10.27 -7.27
C GLY A 334 8.44 9.00 -8.11
N ILE A 335 8.65 7.86 -7.44
CA ILE A 335 8.83 6.54 -8.08
C ILE A 335 7.51 6.11 -8.70
N ARG A 336 7.53 5.56 -9.92
CA ARG A 336 6.33 5.05 -10.59
C ARG A 336 6.13 3.58 -10.26
N GLY A 337 4.86 3.16 -10.18
CA GLY A 337 4.51 1.81 -9.73
C GLY A 337 3.48 1.10 -10.59
N ALA A 338 2.83 0.09 -9.99
CA ALA A 338 1.85 -0.74 -10.65
C ALA A 338 0.65 0.04 -11.20
N ALA A 339 0.17 1.05 -10.48
CA ALA A 339 -0.98 1.83 -10.89
C ALA A 339 -0.79 2.42 -12.30
N SER A 340 0.40 2.98 -12.60
CA SER A 340 0.70 3.46 -13.95
C SER A 340 0.60 2.38 -15.02
N ILE A 341 1.07 1.15 -14.75
CA ILE A 341 0.99 0.06 -15.73
C ILE A 341 -0.48 -0.40 -15.89
N VAL A 342 -1.23 -0.46 -14.79
CA VAL A 342 -2.67 -0.79 -14.84
C VAL A 342 -3.43 0.25 -15.67
N PHE A 343 -3.16 1.54 -15.49
CA PHE A 343 -3.79 2.59 -16.29
C PHE A 343 -3.39 2.52 -17.77
N ALA A 344 -2.17 2.05 -18.08
CA ALA A 344 -1.76 1.77 -19.45
C ALA A 344 -2.54 0.59 -20.06
N ILE A 345 -2.91 -0.43 -19.26
CA ILE A 345 -3.78 -1.52 -19.73
C ILE A 345 -5.16 -0.98 -20.08
N TYR A 346 -5.75 -0.10 -19.24
CA TYR A 346 -7.01 0.56 -19.57
C TYR A 346 -6.93 1.31 -20.91
N ALA A 347 -5.82 2.01 -21.14
CA ALA A 347 -5.61 2.73 -22.40
C ALA A 347 -5.59 1.79 -23.62
N VAL A 348 -4.94 0.65 -23.52
CA VAL A 348 -4.86 -0.34 -24.63
C VAL A 348 -6.18 -1.06 -24.82
N THR A 349 -6.92 -1.36 -23.74
CA THR A 349 -8.19 -2.09 -23.80
C THR A 349 -9.33 -1.21 -24.35
N ASP A 350 -9.41 0.05 -23.88
CA ASP A 350 -10.55 0.92 -24.17
C ASP A 350 -10.36 1.75 -25.44
N CYS A 351 -9.12 1.86 -25.96
CA CYS A 351 -8.81 2.65 -27.15
C CYS A 351 -8.07 1.81 -28.18
N ALA A 352 -8.80 1.28 -29.17
CA ALA A 352 -8.25 0.45 -30.24
C ALA A 352 -7.38 1.21 -31.27
N MET A 353 -7.32 2.54 -31.23
CA MET A 353 -6.66 3.38 -32.24
C MET A 353 -5.37 4.07 -31.73
N LEU A 354 -4.70 3.52 -30.71
CA LEU A 354 -3.43 4.06 -30.27
C LEU A 354 -2.34 3.83 -31.33
N GLN A 355 -1.67 4.92 -31.70
CA GLN A 355 -0.53 4.87 -32.64
C GLN A 355 0.79 4.55 -31.94
N THR A 356 0.86 4.85 -30.62
CA THR A 356 2.03 4.60 -29.79
C THR A 356 1.84 3.35 -28.93
N ASP A 357 2.92 2.62 -28.68
CA ASP A 357 2.94 1.47 -27.78
C ASP A 357 2.97 1.94 -26.31
N VAL A 358 1.83 2.46 -25.85
CA VAL A 358 1.68 3.06 -24.51
C VAL A 358 2.04 2.07 -23.43
N PHE A 359 1.64 0.79 -23.56
CA PHE A 359 1.88 -0.22 -22.52
C PHE A 359 3.38 -0.45 -22.29
N HIS A 360 4.16 -0.74 -23.36
CA HIS A 360 5.60 -1.02 -23.20
C HIS A 360 6.40 0.23 -22.85
N ILE A 361 5.98 1.43 -23.29
CA ILE A 361 6.59 2.70 -22.87
C ILE A 361 6.43 2.89 -21.37
N VAL A 362 5.21 2.74 -20.84
CA VAL A 362 4.93 2.90 -19.40
C VAL A 362 5.61 1.81 -18.59
N PHE A 363 5.55 0.56 -19.06
CA PHE A 363 6.19 -0.57 -18.41
C PHE A 363 7.71 -0.35 -18.25
N PHE A 364 8.40 0.04 -19.33
CA PHE A 364 9.84 0.36 -19.29
C PHE A 364 10.12 1.54 -18.36
N LEU A 365 9.30 2.59 -18.42
CA LEU A 365 9.43 3.78 -17.57
C LEU A 365 9.32 3.42 -16.08
N VAL A 366 8.37 2.57 -15.71
CA VAL A 366 8.22 2.08 -14.34
C VAL A 366 9.46 1.30 -13.90
N LEU A 367 9.92 0.35 -14.73
CA LEU A 367 11.15 -0.39 -14.45
C LEU A 367 12.36 0.54 -14.24
N PHE A 368 12.53 1.51 -15.13
CA PHE A 368 13.63 2.49 -15.04
C PHE A 368 13.50 3.34 -13.76
N SER A 369 12.31 3.81 -13.45
CA SER A 369 12.05 4.62 -12.25
C SER A 369 12.38 3.84 -10.98
N VAL A 370 11.88 2.61 -10.84
CA VAL A 370 12.15 1.78 -9.65
C VAL A 370 13.63 1.43 -9.53
N LEU A 371 14.29 1.10 -10.65
CA LEU A 371 15.73 0.77 -10.66
C LEU A 371 16.59 1.98 -10.32
N VAL A 372 16.36 3.12 -10.97
CA VAL A 372 17.25 4.30 -10.83
C VAL A 372 16.86 5.11 -9.59
N GLN A 373 15.63 5.60 -9.51
CA GLN A 373 15.19 6.44 -8.40
C GLN A 373 15.13 5.64 -7.10
N GLY A 374 14.59 4.42 -7.13
CA GLY A 374 14.48 3.56 -5.97
C GLY A 374 15.84 3.22 -5.36
N THR A 375 16.80 2.80 -6.16
CA THR A 375 18.15 2.44 -5.69
C THR A 375 18.91 3.65 -5.13
N LEU A 376 18.77 4.82 -5.75
CA LEU A 376 19.46 6.04 -5.34
C LEU A 376 18.76 6.81 -4.20
N MET A 377 17.49 6.53 -3.92
CA MET A 377 16.69 7.23 -2.91
C MET A 377 17.36 7.29 -1.52
N PRO A 378 17.89 6.17 -0.95
CA PRO A 378 18.57 6.22 0.35
C PRO A 378 19.79 7.14 0.35
N THR A 379 20.52 7.18 -0.75
CA THR A 379 21.70 8.04 -0.92
C THR A 379 21.31 9.51 -1.00
N VAL A 380 20.24 9.83 -1.74
CA VAL A 380 19.70 11.19 -1.83
C VAL A 380 19.19 11.67 -0.48
N ALA A 381 18.41 10.85 0.24
CA ALA A 381 17.91 11.18 1.58
C ALA A 381 19.03 11.47 2.59
N LYS A 382 20.11 10.67 2.56
CA LYS A 382 21.29 10.87 3.40
C LYS A 382 22.07 12.14 3.03
N LYS A 383 22.30 12.40 1.74
CA LYS A 383 23.02 13.62 1.27
C LYS A 383 22.27 14.90 1.61
N LEU A 384 20.94 14.86 1.66
CA LEU A 384 20.11 16.00 2.04
C LEU A 384 19.98 16.17 3.57
N ASP A 385 20.57 15.27 4.37
CA ASP A 385 20.46 15.23 5.85
C ASP A 385 19.01 15.15 6.34
N LEU A 386 18.17 14.39 5.62
CA LEU A 386 16.77 14.19 5.93
C LEU A 386 16.47 12.84 6.60
N VAL A 387 17.49 12.10 7.01
CA VAL A 387 17.40 10.85 7.76
C VAL A 387 17.53 11.13 9.25
N GLU A 388 16.63 10.59 10.08
CA GLU A 388 16.74 10.67 11.53
C GLU A 388 17.91 9.84 12.03
N LYS A 389 18.67 10.40 12.99
CA LYS A 389 19.82 9.72 13.61
C LYS A 389 19.42 8.82 14.77
N GLU A 390 18.24 9.04 15.34
CA GLU A 390 17.74 8.25 16.45
C GLU A 390 16.91 7.05 15.96
N THR A 391 17.17 5.91 16.59
CA THR A 391 16.55 4.61 16.33
C THR A 391 15.11 4.49 16.84
N SER A 392 14.45 5.58 17.20
CA SER A 392 13.00 5.56 17.39
C SER A 392 12.35 5.50 16.01
N ILE A 393 12.18 4.31 15.51
CA ILE A 393 11.44 4.04 14.31
C ILE A 393 10.10 4.74 14.47
N LEU A 394 9.84 5.79 13.68
CA LEU A 394 8.49 6.29 13.47
C LEU A 394 7.69 5.12 12.91
N ARG A 395 7.02 4.42 13.79
CA ARG A 395 6.23 3.25 13.46
C ARG A 395 5.00 3.77 12.73
N THR A 396 4.91 3.54 11.43
CA THR A 396 3.62 3.53 10.76
C THR A 396 2.74 2.52 11.51
N PHE A 397 1.43 2.62 11.41
CA PHE A 397 0.50 1.70 12.10
C PHE A 397 0.82 0.23 11.79
N ASN A 398 1.42 -0.05 10.62
CA ASN A 398 1.95 -1.37 10.23
C ASN A 398 3.21 -1.77 11.00
N ASP A 399 4.05 -0.82 11.45
CA ASP A 399 5.27 -1.11 12.20
C ASP A 399 5.00 -1.37 13.69
N TYR A 400 3.79 -1.13 14.20
CA TYR A 400 3.35 -1.61 15.52
C TYR A 400 3.22 -3.13 15.59
N GLN A 401 3.35 -3.82 14.44
CA GLN A 401 3.28 -5.28 14.37
C GLN A 401 4.64 -5.96 14.58
N GLU A 402 5.76 -5.28 14.39
CA GLU A 402 7.08 -5.84 14.60
C GLU A 402 7.72 -5.28 15.86
N LYS A 403 7.73 -6.08 16.90
CA LYS A 403 8.48 -5.99 18.18
C LYS A 403 7.70 -5.51 19.39
N ASN A 404 6.81 -6.34 19.85
CA ASN A 404 6.91 -6.74 21.23
C ASN A 404 7.26 -8.23 21.22
N ASP A 405 8.53 -8.57 21.35
CA ASP A 405 9.00 -9.91 21.69
C ASP A 405 8.52 -10.32 23.10
N MET A 406 7.57 -9.61 23.66
CA MET A 406 6.89 -9.93 24.91
C MET A 406 5.65 -10.75 24.61
N GLU A 407 5.75 -12.05 24.73
CA GLU A 407 4.58 -12.91 24.68
C GLU A 407 3.77 -12.77 25.96
N LEU A 408 2.45 -12.63 25.80
CA LEU A 408 1.50 -12.64 26.91
C LEU A 408 0.97 -14.08 27.06
N SER A 409 1.15 -14.65 28.24
CA SER A 409 0.60 -15.95 28.59
C SER A 409 -0.36 -15.83 29.77
N GLU A 410 -1.48 -16.54 29.71
CA GLU A 410 -2.43 -16.60 30.79
C GLU A 410 -2.18 -17.86 31.65
N MET A 411 -2.04 -17.67 32.94
CA MET A 411 -1.90 -18.71 33.93
C MET A 411 -3.02 -18.64 34.95
N ARG A 412 -3.77 -19.71 35.12
CA ARG A 412 -4.79 -19.81 36.17
C ARG A 412 -4.15 -20.38 37.44
N LEU A 413 -4.26 -19.63 38.55
CA LEU A 413 -3.76 -20.06 39.84
C LEU A 413 -4.70 -21.10 40.47
N THR A 414 -4.18 -22.29 40.73
CA THR A 414 -4.85 -23.34 41.46
C THR A 414 -4.58 -23.16 42.97
N GLN A 415 -5.38 -23.81 43.82
CA GLN A 415 -5.24 -23.71 45.26
C GLN A 415 -3.91 -24.32 45.77
N GLU A 416 -3.33 -25.24 45.03
CA GLU A 416 -2.11 -25.95 45.34
C GLU A 416 -0.84 -25.23 44.83
N HIS A 417 -1.00 -24.13 44.07
CA HIS A 417 0.12 -23.41 43.48
C HIS A 417 0.91 -22.67 44.56
N PRO A 418 2.27 -22.73 44.60
CA PRO A 418 3.11 -22.11 45.61
C PRO A 418 2.88 -20.60 45.80
N TRP A 419 2.39 -19.92 44.75
CA TRP A 419 2.12 -18.48 44.79
C TRP A 419 0.77 -18.09 45.40
N CYS A 420 -0.07 -19.09 45.66
CA CYS A 420 -1.40 -18.84 46.23
C CYS A 420 -1.28 -18.36 47.69
N GLY A 421 -1.78 -17.15 47.98
CA GLY A 421 -1.70 -16.54 49.28
C GLY A 421 -0.53 -15.59 49.48
N CYS A 422 0.50 -15.64 48.61
CA CYS A 422 1.67 -14.76 48.69
C CYS A 422 1.38 -13.37 48.10
N ALA A 423 2.09 -12.33 48.59
CA ALA A 423 2.11 -11.07 47.90
C ALA A 423 3.02 -11.14 46.67
N LEU A 424 2.72 -10.37 45.64
CA LEU A 424 3.47 -10.40 44.36
C LEU A 424 4.95 -10.02 44.57
N SER A 425 5.26 -9.18 45.57
CA SER A 425 6.62 -8.82 45.99
C SER A 425 7.41 -9.97 46.56
N ASP A 426 6.74 -11.01 47.10
CA ASP A 426 7.37 -12.11 47.80
C ASP A 426 7.58 -13.33 46.87
N ILE A 427 7.24 -13.18 45.61
CA ILE A 427 7.38 -14.23 44.59
C ILE A 427 8.66 -13.97 43.82
N ASP A 428 9.50 -14.98 43.73
CA ASP A 428 10.72 -14.96 42.92
C ASP A 428 10.37 -15.21 41.44
N LEU A 429 10.17 -14.11 40.72
CA LEU A 429 9.94 -14.13 39.28
C LEU A 429 11.27 -13.84 38.56
N PRO A 430 11.58 -14.53 37.44
CA PRO A 430 12.71 -14.15 36.60
C PRO A 430 12.62 -12.69 36.17
N GLU A 431 13.75 -11.99 36.10
CA GLU A 431 13.82 -10.57 35.72
C GLU A 431 13.17 -10.30 34.32
N SER A 432 13.09 -11.32 33.46
CA SER A 432 12.47 -11.26 32.14
C SER A 432 10.96 -11.44 32.15
N VAL A 433 10.32 -11.73 33.29
CA VAL A 433 8.88 -12.03 33.41
C VAL A 433 8.19 -11.01 34.31
N LEU A 434 7.09 -10.45 33.82
CA LEU A 434 6.28 -9.48 34.55
C LEU A 434 4.82 -9.94 34.61
N VAL A 435 4.18 -9.83 35.77
CA VAL A 435 2.72 -9.96 35.88
C VAL A 435 2.09 -8.63 35.45
N VAL A 436 1.43 -8.62 34.31
CA VAL A 436 0.87 -7.40 33.70
C VAL A 436 -0.55 -7.13 34.21
N LEU A 437 -1.32 -8.20 34.44
CA LEU A 437 -2.73 -8.11 34.83
C LEU A 437 -3.13 -9.32 35.66
N ILE A 438 -4.02 -9.11 36.63
CA ILE A 438 -4.68 -10.19 37.37
C ILE A 438 -6.18 -10.11 37.09
N GLN A 439 -6.78 -11.18 36.63
CA GLN A 439 -8.20 -11.27 36.45
C GLN A 439 -8.82 -12.08 37.60
N ARG A 440 -9.57 -11.41 38.46
CA ARG A 440 -10.25 -11.99 39.64
C ARG A 440 -11.76 -11.77 39.53
N ASN A 441 -12.56 -12.84 39.50
CA ASN A 441 -14.03 -12.76 39.42
C ASN A 441 -14.51 -11.88 38.26
N LYS A 442 -13.94 -12.05 37.07
CA LYS A 442 -14.21 -11.25 35.87
C LYS A 442 -13.87 -9.74 35.97
N LYS A 443 -13.20 -9.33 37.02
CA LYS A 443 -12.66 -7.95 37.17
C LYS A 443 -11.16 -7.94 36.95
N SER A 444 -10.68 -7.00 36.16
CA SER A 444 -9.25 -6.80 35.94
C SER A 444 -8.65 -5.95 37.03
N LEU A 445 -7.59 -6.44 37.65
CA LEU A 445 -6.81 -5.77 38.69
C LEU A 445 -5.42 -5.46 38.15
N VAL A 446 -4.96 -4.23 38.31
CA VAL A 446 -3.57 -3.87 38.02
C VAL A 446 -2.70 -4.36 39.20
N PRO A 447 -1.74 -5.28 38.96
CA PRO A 447 -0.92 -5.83 40.04
C PRO A 447 0.00 -4.77 40.63
N ARG A 448 0.17 -4.83 41.94
CA ARG A 448 1.18 -4.09 42.68
C ARG A 448 1.96 -5.09 43.57
N GLY A 449 3.17 -4.75 43.98
CA GLY A 449 3.97 -5.63 44.84
C GLY A 449 3.20 -6.16 46.05
N SER A 450 2.34 -5.33 46.67
CA SER A 450 1.49 -5.69 47.82
C SER A 450 0.24 -6.49 47.48
N THR A 451 0.00 -6.81 46.19
CA THR A 451 -1.20 -7.54 45.76
C THR A 451 -1.05 -9.02 46.10
N SER A 452 -1.88 -9.53 47.02
CA SER A 452 -1.93 -10.93 47.40
C SER A 452 -2.68 -11.74 46.30
N LEU A 453 -2.06 -12.82 45.82
CA LEU A 453 -2.61 -13.74 44.83
C LEU A 453 -3.58 -14.73 45.49
N LYS A 454 -4.69 -15.03 44.83
CA LYS A 454 -5.72 -15.92 45.35
C LYS A 454 -6.00 -17.09 44.38
N ALA A 455 -6.42 -18.20 44.94
CA ALA A 455 -6.89 -19.32 44.11
C ALA A 455 -8.02 -18.87 43.19
N GLY A 456 -7.95 -19.26 41.91
CA GLY A 456 -8.89 -18.86 40.88
C GLY A 456 -8.53 -17.57 40.14
N ASP A 457 -7.46 -16.85 40.52
CA ASP A 457 -6.95 -15.72 39.76
C ASP A 457 -6.37 -16.20 38.43
N ILE A 458 -6.60 -15.43 37.37
CA ILE A 458 -5.91 -15.62 36.09
C ILE A 458 -4.85 -14.51 36.01
N LEU A 459 -3.59 -14.93 36.00
CA LEU A 459 -2.45 -14.05 35.85
C LEU A 459 -2.09 -13.91 34.40
N VAL A 460 -2.00 -12.69 33.87
CA VAL A 460 -1.46 -12.40 32.57
C VAL A 460 0.01 -12.07 32.74
N LEU A 461 0.87 -12.97 32.29
CA LEU A 461 2.33 -12.89 32.38
C LEU A 461 2.87 -12.37 31.04
N SER A 462 3.83 -11.46 31.10
CA SER A 462 4.61 -11.01 29.96
C SER A 462 6.05 -11.49 30.13
N GLY A 463 6.60 -12.17 29.13
CA GLY A 463 7.99 -12.67 29.15
C GLY A 463 8.70 -12.47 27.83
N ALA A 464 10.04 -12.45 27.86
CA ALA A 464 10.87 -12.20 26.69
C ALA A 464 10.92 -13.38 25.71
N ASP A 465 10.68 -14.62 26.18
CA ASP A 465 10.65 -15.82 25.35
C ASP A 465 9.67 -16.89 25.90
N GLN A 466 9.25 -17.78 25.01
CA GLN A 466 8.33 -18.89 25.33
C GLN A 466 8.95 -19.94 26.27
N GLU A 467 10.26 -20.13 26.24
CA GLU A 467 10.93 -21.14 27.06
C GLU A 467 10.90 -20.72 28.53
N THR A 468 11.19 -19.46 28.82
CA THR A 468 11.13 -18.90 30.17
C THR A 468 9.71 -18.90 30.73
N LEU A 469 8.70 -18.57 29.90
CA LEU A 469 7.29 -18.64 30.31
C LEU A 469 6.84 -20.10 30.57
N ARG A 470 7.25 -21.05 29.76
CA ARG A 470 6.93 -22.49 29.94
C ARG A 470 7.60 -23.10 31.16
N ALA A 471 8.80 -22.61 31.55
CA ALA A 471 9.48 -23.09 32.76
C ALA A 471 8.74 -22.72 34.07
N ILE A 472 7.93 -21.66 34.02
CA ILE A 472 7.14 -21.17 35.16
C ILE A 472 5.74 -21.78 35.18
N LEU A 473 5.23 -22.26 34.03
CA LEU A 473 3.91 -22.87 33.91
C LEU A 473 3.96 -24.34 34.39
N PRO A 474 3.08 -24.77 35.31
CA PRO A 474 2.99 -26.18 35.65
C PRO A 474 2.57 -27.02 34.43
N ALA A 475 3.08 -28.23 34.36
CA ALA A 475 2.99 -29.17 33.21
C ALA A 475 1.55 -29.49 32.72
N GLU A 476 0.51 -29.11 33.46
CA GLU A 476 -0.89 -29.39 33.14
C GLU A 476 -1.68 -28.19 32.51
N SER A 477 -1.07 -27.05 32.30
CA SER A 477 -1.79 -25.87 31.79
C SER A 477 -1.54 -25.57 30.29
N SER A 478 -1.20 -26.56 29.49
CA SER A 478 -1.01 -26.41 28.03
C SER A 478 -2.35 -26.38 27.26
N THR A 479 -3.23 -25.44 27.58
CA THR A 479 -4.32 -25.07 26.67
C THR A 479 -4.10 -23.61 26.25
N ILE A 480 -3.22 -23.46 25.26
CA ILE A 480 -3.07 -22.22 24.50
C ILE A 480 -4.32 -22.07 23.64
N LYS A 481 -5.10 -21.04 23.87
CA LYS A 481 -6.06 -20.51 22.91
C LYS A 481 -5.59 -19.14 22.44
#